data_4b0403945eca90011df84c02c1939ccf
#
_entry.id   4b0403945eca90011df84c02c1939ccf
#
_cell.length_a   1.000
_cell.length_b   1.000
_cell.length_c   1.000
_cell.angle_alpha   90.00
_cell.angle_beta   90.00
_cell.angle_gamma   90.00
#
_symmetry.space_group_name_H-M   'P 1'
#
loop_
_entity.id
_entity.type
_entity.pdbx_description
1 polymer ?
#
loop_
_entity_poly.entity_id
_entity_poly.type
_entity_poly.pdbx_seq_one_letter_code
_entity_poly.pdbx_strand_id
1 'polypeptide(L)'
;MATTLQDRFNVNTQNELLASKYVGTGHADTNRFEWNVNIKRDTYASFVGHHHLASYQAIGENESIGRVKYTFKQSMLMPCGIPPEREDDE
;
A
#
# COMPACT_ATOMS: atom_id res chain seq x y z
N MET A 1 -36.75 3.03 -10.98
CA MET A 1 -36.11 2.72 -12.26
C MET A 1 -35.13 1.56 -12.07
N ALA A 2 -35.26 0.53 -12.87
CA ALA A 2 -34.38 -0.64 -12.76
C ALA A 2 -33.00 -0.31 -13.33
N THR A 3 -31.96 -0.70 -12.59
CA THR A 3 -30.59 -0.56 -13.06
C THR A 3 -30.30 -1.64 -14.09
N THR A 4 -29.87 -1.24 -15.29
CA THR A 4 -29.53 -2.19 -16.34
C THR A 4 -28.13 -2.75 -16.08
N LEU A 5 -27.81 -3.89 -16.73
CA LEU A 5 -26.45 -4.45 -16.67
C LEU A 5 -25.42 -3.43 -17.19
N GLN A 6 -25.76 -2.69 -18.21
CA GLN A 6 -24.90 -1.68 -18.79
C GLN A 6 -24.56 -0.59 -17.77
N ASP A 7 -25.56 -0.15 -16.99
CA ASP A 7 -25.33 0.85 -15.96
C ASP A 7 -24.39 0.32 -14.86
N ARG A 8 -24.51 -0.96 -14.53
CA ARG A 8 -23.63 -1.60 -13.54
C ARG A 8 -22.19 -1.65 -14.03
N PHE A 9 -21.98 -2.01 -15.28
CA PHE A 9 -20.64 -2.00 -15.87
C PHE A 9 -20.06 -0.58 -15.90
N ASN A 10 -20.90 0.40 -16.18
CA ASN A 10 -20.48 1.79 -16.21
C ASN A 10 -20.01 2.26 -14.82
N VAL A 11 -20.73 1.87 -13.77
CA VAL A 11 -20.33 2.20 -12.38
C VAL A 11 -18.99 1.58 -12.05
N ASN A 12 -18.78 0.31 -12.41
CA ASN A 12 -17.50 -0.35 -12.16
C ASN A 12 -16.36 0.35 -12.90
N THR A 13 -16.58 0.74 -14.16
CA THR A 13 -15.58 1.46 -14.94
C THR A 13 -15.25 2.80 -14.31
N GLN A 14 -16.24 3.53 -13.82
CA GLN A 14 -16.02 4.80 -13.15
C GLN A 14 -15.22 4.62 -11.87
N ASN A 15 -15.53 3.57 -11.09
CA ASN A 15 -14.80 3.28 -9.86
C ASN A 15 -13.34 2.95 -10.15
N GLU A 16 -13.06 2.18 -11.20
CA GLU A 16 -11.70 1.87 -11.61
C GLU A 16 -10.93 3.12 -12.03
N LEU A 17 -11.58 4.02 -12.77
CA LEU A 17 -10.95 5.27 -13.18
C LEU A 17 -10.63 6.16 -11.98
N LEU A 18 -11.53 6.22 -11.01
CA LEU A 18 -11.29 6.97 -9.79
C LEU A 18 -10.15 6.37 -8.97
N ALA A 19 -10.12 5.05 -8.85
CA ALA A 19 -9.07 4.36 -8.12
C ALA A 19 -7.70 4.57 -8.75
N SER A 20 -7.63 4.68 -10.09
CA SER A 20 -6.37 4.88 -10.79
C SER A 20 -5.74 6.25 -10.50
N LYS A 21 -6.52 7.23 -10.07
CA LYS A 21 -6.00 8.55 -9.68
C LYS A 21 -5.28 8.52 -8.35
N TYR A 22 -5.59 7.57 -7.50
CA TYR A 22 -5.06 7.47 -6.15
C TYR A 22 -4.18 6.23 -6.06
N VAL A 23 -2.92 6.40 -6.42
CA VAL A 23 -1.93 5.32 -6.42
C VAL A 23 -1.82 4.74 -5.01
N GLY A 24 -1.77 3.41 -4.93
CA GLY A 24 -1.66 2.70 -3.66
C GLY A 24 -3.00 2.29 -3.05
N THR A 25 -4.13 2.64 -3.69
CA THR A 25 -5.45 2.23 -3.19
C THR A 25 -5.89 0.87 -3.72
N GLY A 26 -5.15 0.31 -4.69
CA GLY A 26 -5.43 -1.02 -5.22
C GLY A 26 -6.53 -1.03 -6.27
N HIS A 27 -7.23 -2.14 -6.36
CA HIS A 27 -8.29 -2.37 -7.34
C HIS A 27 -9.41 -3.20 -6.68
N ALA A 28 -10.47 -3.45 -7.42
CA ALA A 28 -11.64 -4.13 -6.88
C ALA A 28 -11.34 -5.53 -6.35
N ASP A 29 -10.34 -6.20 -6.94
CA ASP A 29 -9.96 -7.56 -6.58
C ASP A 29 -8.77 -7.62 -5.61
N THR A 30 -8.48 -6.49 -4.93
CA THR A 30 -7.38 -6.43 -3.97
C THR A 30 -7.60 -7.45 -2.85
N ASN A 31 -6.62 -8.34 -2.67
CA ASN A 31 -6.66 -9.31 -1.59
C ASN A 31 -6.02 -8.74 -0.32
N ARG A 32 -6.08 -9.55 0.76
CA ARG A 32 -5.55 -9.14 2.05
C ARG A 32 -4.05 -8.82 2.01
N PHE A 33 -3.29 -9.63 1.29
CA PHE A 33 -1.85 -9.42 1.18
C PHE A 33 -1.54 -8.10 0.47
N GLU A 34 -2.20 -7.84 -0.64
CA GLU A 34 -1.99 -6.60 -1.41
C GLU A 34 -2.35 -5.37 -0.59
N TRP A 35 -3.46 -5.43 0.15
CA TRP A 35 -3.86 -4.34 1.03
C TRP A 35 -2.81 -4.09 2.11
N ASN A 36 -2.33 -5.15 2.76
CA ASN A 36 -1.31 -5.03 3.80
C ASN A 36 0.00 -4.46 3.26
N VAL A 37 0.41 -4.84 2.05
CA VAL A 37 1.60 -4.30 1.40
C VAL A 37 1.44 -2.79 1.22
N ASN A 38 0.30 -2.35 0.70
CA ASN A 38 0.06 -0.93 0.47
C ASN A 38 0.07 -0.13 1.77
N ILE A 39 -0.60 -0.63 2.80
CA ILE A 39 -0.66 0.04 4.11
C ILE A 39 0.74 0.14 4.72
N LYS A 40 1.53 -0.93 4.67
CA LYS A 40 2.88 -0.90 5.23
C LYS A 40 3.80 0.04 4.46
N ARG A 41 3.70 0.05 3.13
CA ARG A 41 4.47 1.00 2.32
C ARG A 41 4.11 2.44 2.66
N ASP A 42 2.83 2.73 2.82
CA ASP A 42 2.37 4.07 3.20
C ASP A 42 2.89 4.45 4.59
N THR A 43 2.90 3.51 5.52
CA THR A 43 3.43 3.74 6.86
C THR A 43 4.92 4.05 6.81
N TYR A 44 5.71 3.26 6.09
CA TYR A 44 7.14 3.53 5.96
C TYR A 44 7.41 4.84 5.24
N ALA A 45 6.62 5.17 4.22
CA ALA A 45 6.74 6.44 3.52
C ALA A 45 6.49 7.62 4.46
N SER A 46 5.50 7.50 5.35
CA SER A 46 5.20 8.52 6.35
C SER A 46 6.40 8.74 7.28
N PHE A 47 7.02 7.65 7.76
CA PHE A 47 8.19 7.76 8.62
C PHE A 47 9.38 8.41 7.90
N VAL A 48 9.60 8.07 6.64
CA VAL A 48 10.68 8.66 5.85
C VAL A 48 10.42 10.13 5.57
N GLY A 49 9.18 10.47 5.25
CA GLY A 49 8.80 11.83 4.88
C GLY A 49 8.63 12.80 6.03
N HIS A 50 8.49 12.32 7.24
CA HIS A 50 8.27 13.15 8.43
C HIS A 50 9.44 12.99 9.41
N HIS A 51 10.26 14.03 9.50
CA HIS A 51 11.46 14.01 10.33
C HIS A 51 11.16 13.66 11.80
N HIS A 52 10.04 14.17 12.32
CA HIS A 52 9.67 13.90 13.71
C HIS A 52 9.43 12.43 13.98
N LEU A 53 8.75 11.74 13.08
CA LEU A 53 8.48 10.31 13.22
C LEU A 53 9.75 9.50 13.12
N ALA A 54 10.62 9.85 12.15
CA ALA A 54 11.92 9.18 12.01
C ALA A 54 12.79 9.39 13.24
N SER A 55 12.79 10.60 13.80
CA SER A 55 13.55 10.89 15.03
C SER A 55 13.04 10.09 16.22
N TYR A 56 11.72 10.01 16.37
CA TYR A 56 11.12 9.23 17.46
C TYR A 56 11.50 7.76 17.35
N GLN A 57 11.43 7.20 16.15
CA GLN A 57 11.79 5.80 15.93
C GLN A 57 13.27 5.56 16.14
N ALA A 58 14.12 6.50 15.75
CA ALA A 58 15.57 6.40 15.96
C ALA A 58 15.91 6.35 17.44
N ILE A 59 15.24 7.16 18.26
CA ILE A 59 15.43 7.15 19.70
C ILE A 59 14.99 5.81 20.29
N GLY A 60 13.82 5.30 19.84
CA GLY A 60 13.31 4.03 20.32
C GLY A 60 14.19 2.84 19.98
N GLU A 61 14.83 2.86 18.81
CA GLU A 61 15.71 1.78 18.36
C GLU A 61 17.18 2.01 18.72
N ASN A 62 17.52 3.17 19.29
CA ASN A 62 18.89 3.56 19.56
C ASN A 62 19.76 3.55 18.31
N GLU A 63 19.22 4.07 17.20
CA GLU A 63 19.89 4.14 15.92
C GLU A 63 19.96 5.59 15.43
N SER A 64 20.78 5.86 14.42
CA SER A 64 20.81 7.17 13.80
C SER A 64 19.56 7.38 12.91
N ILE A 65 19.17 8.63 12.72
CA ILE A 65 18.03 8.97 11.86
C ILE A 65 18.27 8.50 10.44
N GLY A 66 19.50 8.69 9.92
CA GLY A 66 19.82 8.25 8.57
C GLY A 66 19.69 6.75 8.39
N ARG A 67 20.12 5.97 9.40
CA ARG A 67 20.01 4.52 9.36
C ARG A 67 18.56 4.05 9.42
N VAL A 68 17.73 4.70 10.24
CA VAL A 68 16.32 4.38 10.34
C VAL A 68 15.63 4.66 8.99
N LYS A 69 15.89 5.81 8.37
CA LYS A 69 15.34 6.13 7.06
C LYS A 69 15.78 5.14 5.99
N TYR A 70 17.04 4.75 6.01
CA TYR A 70 17.57 3.75 5.07
C TYR A 70 16.85 2.42 5.26
N THR A 71 16.70 1.96 6.48
CA THR A 71 16.03 0.70 6.80
C THR A 71 14.57 0.72 6.33
N PHE A 72 13.86 1.83 6.56
CA PHE A 72 12.47 1.94 6.10
C PHE A 72 12.36 1.93 4.58
N LYS A 73 13.29 2.59 3.87
CA LYS A 73 13.30 2.55 2.41
C LYS A 73 13.52 1.13 1.89
N GLN A 74 14.42 0.38 2.52
CA GLN A 74 14.64 -1.02 2.16
C GLN A 74 13.42 -1.87 2.44
N SER A 75 12.75 -1.64 3.56
CA SER A 75 11.55 -2.40 3.95
C SER A 75 10.38 -2.17 3.00
N MET A 76 10.34 -1.03 2.29
CA MET A 76 9.29 -0.76 1.32
C MET A 76 9.30 -1.71 0.13
N LEU A 77 10.44 -2.34 -0.17
CA LEU A 77 10.55 -3.25 -1.30
C LEU A 77 9.69 -4.49 -1.09
N MET A 78 9.72 -5.07 0.11
CA MET A 78 8.93 -6.25 0.46
C MET A 78 8.39 -6.12 1.88
N PRO A 79 7.39 -5.24 2.10
CA PRO A 79 6.94 -4.91 3.46
C PRO A 79 6.34 -6.09 4.22
N CYS A 80 5.76 -7.06 3.50
CA CYS A 80 5.12 -8.22 4.10
C CYS A 80 5.84 -9.52 3.76
N GLY A 81 7.10 -9.43 3.29
CA GLY A 81 7.89 -10.57 2.89
C GLY A 81 7.52 -11.09 1.50
N ILE A 82 7.82 -12.36 1.26
CA ILE A 82 7.58 -12.98 -0.04
C ILE A 82 6.08 -13.16 -0.25
N PRO A 83 5.53 -12.76 -1.43
CA PRO A 83 4.11 -12.94 -1.70
C PRO A 83 3.70 -14.42 -1.66
N PRO A 84 2.51 -14.74 -1.15
CA PRO A 84 2.03 -16.12 -1.18
C PRO A 84 1.72 -16.55 -2.60
N GLU A 85 1.88 -17.83 -2.87
CA GLU A 85 1.50 -18.40 -4.16
C GLU A 85 -0.01 -18.31 -4.32
N ARG A 86 -0.45 -17.99 -5.54
CA ARG A 86 -1.87 -17.94 -5.87
C ARG A 86 -2.32 -19.31 -6.35
N GLU A 87 -3.38 -19.81 -5.73
CA GLU A 87 -3.93 -21.10 -6.11
C GLU A 87 -4.54 -21.08 -7.52
N ASP A 88 -4.97 -19.93 -7.96
CA ASP A 88 -5.59 -19.75 -9.27
C ASP A 88 -4.59 -19.54 -10.41
N ASP A 89 -3.30 -19.59 -10.14
CA ASP A 89 -2.25 -19.49 -11.15
C ASP A 89 -1.90 -20.83 -11.79
N GLU A 90 -2.71 -21.83 -11.56
CA GLU A 90 -2.51 -23.18 -12.14
C GLU A 90 -2.82 -23.22 -13.63
#